data_f886f7486e187122351c8892223966db
#
_entry.id   f886f7486e187122351c8892223966db
#
_cell.length_a   1.000
_cell.length_b   1.000
_cell.length_c   1.000
_cell.angle_alpha   90.00
_cell.angle_beta   90.00
_cell.angle_gamma   90.00
#
_symmetry.space_group_name_H-M   'P 1'
#
loop_
_entity.id
_entity.type
_entity.pdbx_description
1 polymer ?
#
loop_
_entity_poly.entity_id
_entity_poly.type
_entity_poly.pdbx_seq_one_letter_code
_entity_poly.pdbx_strand_id
1 'polypeptide(L)'
;PGSFEIPVVISKNIKKYDGFVALGSIIKGETPHFDFISQSTTDAIMQLSINSKKPIGNGIITTLNKKQAKIRSLTKGKEAAQAVLSVLDNF
;
A
#
# COMPACT_ATOMS: atom_id res chain seq x y z
N PRO A 1 9.21 -0.27 -10.09
CA PRO A 1 10.10 0.14 -9.01
C PRO A 1 9.70 -0.40 -7.65
N GLY A 2 10.17 0.22 -6.59
CA GLY A 2 9.91 -0.25 -5.24
C GLY A 2 8.66 0.37 -4.62
N SER A 3 8.42 0.00 -3.35
CA SER A 3 7.24 0.49 -2.62
C SER A 3 7.25 1.99 -2.42
N PHE A 4 8.42 2.61 -2.36
CA PHE A 4 8.54 4.05 -2.18
C PHE A 4 7.93 4.85 -3.35
N GLU A 5 7.87 4.25 -4.53
CA GLU A 5 7.33 4.89 -5.73
C GLU A 5 5.83 4.68 -5.93
N ILE A 6 5.20 3.82 -5.13
CA ILE A 6 3.77 3.55 -5.23
C ILE A 6 2.93 4.82 -5.06
N PRO A 7 3.18 5.69 -4.07
CA PRO A 7 2.35 6.88 -3.91
C PRO A 7 2.33 7.80 -5.13
N VAL A 8 3.48 8.00 -5.79
CA VAL A 8 3.51 8.90 -6.94
C VAL A 8 2.75 8.31 -8.14
N VAL A 9 2.81 6.99 -8.32
CA VAL A 9 2.06 6.34 -9.40
C VAL A 9 0.56 6.46 -9.16
N ILE A 10 0.11 6.27 -7.93
CA ILE A 10 -1.30 6.47 -7.58
C ILE A 10 -1.70 7.92 -7.81
N SER A 11 -0.88 8.86 -7.34
CA SER A 11 -1.15 10.29 -7.50
C SER A 11 -1.33 10.69 -8.96
N LYS A 12 -0.49 10.15 -9.86
CA LYS A 12 -0.59 10.43 -11.30
C LYS A 12 -1.87 9.88 -11.92
N ASN A 13 -2.49 8.89 -11.32
CA ASN A 13 -3.69 8.23 -11.83
C ASN A 13 -4.93 8.52 -10.99
N ILE A 14 -4.83 9.43 -10.02
CA ILE A 14 -5.89 9.64 -9.01
C ILE A 14 -7.24 10.02 -9.60
N LYS A 15 -7.25 10.69 -10.74
CA LYS A 15 -8.50 11.12 -11.39
C LYS A 15 -9.10 10.05 -12.30
N LYS A 16 -8.35 8.97 -12.59
CA LYS A 16 -8.77 7.96 -13.55
C LYS A 16 -9.59 6.83 -12.93
N TYR A 17 -9.47 6.60 -11.64
CA TYR A 17 -10.08 5.45 -10.97
C TYR A 17 -10.74 5.88 -9.67
N ASP A 18 -11.74 5.10 -9.24
CA ASP A 18 -12.47 5.38 -8.01
C ASP A 18 -11.81 4.80 -6.76
N GLY A 19 -10.89 3.88 -6.93
CA GLY A 19 -10.15 3.26 -5.84
C GLY A 19 -8.87 2.60 -6.34
N PHE A 20 -7.99 2.28 -5.41
CA PHE A 20 -6.67 1.75 -5.72
C PHE A 20 -6.29 0.66 -4.73
N VAL A 21 -5.45 -0.26 -5.16
CA VAL A 21 -4.82 -1.24 -4.27
C VAL A 21 -3.31 -1.10 -4.43
N ALA A 22 -2.63 -0.76 -3.35
CA ALA A 22 -1.18 -0.66 -3.32
C ALA A 22 -0.58 -2.00 -2.90
N LEU A 23 0.19 -2.61 -3.78
CA LEU A 23 0.82 -3.90 -3.51
C LEU A 23 2.34 -3.75 -3.51
N GLY A 24 2.98 -4.25 -2.47
CA GLY A 24 4.42 -4.18 -2.37
C GLY A 24 4.93 -4.98 -1.18
N SER A 25 6.25 -5.05 -1.09
CA SER A 25 6.92 -5.75 -0.01
C SER A 25 8.13 -4.95 0.43
N ILE A 26 8.24 -4.71 1.72
CA ILE A 26 9.39 -4.04 2.33
C ILE A 26 9.99 -5.01 3.33
N ILE A 27 11.24 -5.42 3.10
CA ILE A 27 11.94 -6.40 3.92
C ILE A 27 12.98 -5.68 4.75
N LYS A 28 12.98 -5.94 6.05
CA LYS A 28 13.92 -5.31 6.98
C LYS A 28 15.36 -5.66 6.65
N GLY A 29 16.19 -4.63 6.49
CA GLY A 29 17.63 -4.76 6.33
C GLY A 29 18.37 -4.42 7.62
N GLU A 30 19.67 -4.22 7.50
CA GLU A 30 20.56 -3.92 8.64
C GLU A 30 20.51 -2.45 9.06
N THR A 31 19.93 -1.58 8.22
CA THR A 31 19.88 -0.14 8.47
C THR A 31 18.46 0.31 8.82
N PRO A 32 18.27 1.52 9.37
CA PRO A 32 16.94 2.07 9.63
C PRO A 32 16.16 2.43 8.37
N HIS A 33 16.70 2.19 7.20
CA HIS A 33 16.04 2.45 5.91
C HIS A 33 14.65 1.81 5.82
N PHE A 34 14.52 0.59 6.35
CA PHE A 34 13.25 -0.13 6.41
C PHE A 34 12.16 0.71 7.10
N ASP A 35 12.49 1.29 8.26
CA ASP A 35 11.52 2.06 9.02
C ASP A 35 11.14 3.35 8.29
N PHE A 36 12.10 4.04 7.70
CA PHE A 36 11.85 5.25 6.93
C PHE A 36 10.95 4.98 5.72
N ILE A 37 11.23 3.94 4.95
CA ILE A 37 10.43 3.60 3.76
C ILE A 37 9.03 3.16 4.17
N SER A 38 8.90 2.33 5.19
CA SER A 38 7.61 1.86 5.67
C SER A 38 6.74 3.02 6.13
N GLN A 39 7.28 3.92 6.95
CA GLN A 39 6.56 5.06 7.49
C GLN A 39 6.17 6.04 6.40
N SER A 40 7.13 6.43 5.55
CA SER A 40 6.91 7.41 4.49
C SER A 40 5.87 6.91 3.48
N THR A 41 5.95 5.65 3.08
CA THR A 41 5.02 5.07 2.12
C THR A 41 3.61 5.00 2.70
N THR A 42 3.48 4.53 3.94
CA THR A 42 2.19 4.42 4.61
C THR A 42 1.53 5.79 4.80
N ASP A 43 2.30 6.78 5.25
CA ASP A 43 1.80 8.14 5.45
C ASP A 43 1.35 8.76 4.12
N ALA A 44 2.11 8.58 3.05
CA ALA A 44 1.78 9.12 1.74
C ALA A 44 0.48 8.49 1.20
N ILE A 45 0.31 7.18 1.35
CA ILE A 45 -0.91 6.49 0.91
C ILE A 45 -2.13 7.00 1.69
N MET A 46 -2.01 7.16 2.99
CA MET A 46 -3.09 7.68 3.83
C MET A 46 -3.48 9.10 3.41
N GLN A 47 -2.49 9.97 3.18
CA GLN A 47 -2.74 11.34 2.74
C GLN A 47 -3.42 11.39 1.38
N LEU A 48 -2.98 10.58 0.43
CA LEU A 48 -3.62 10.49 -0.88
C LEU A 48 -5.07 10.04 -0.77
N SER A 49 -5.33 9.05 0.06
CA SER A 49 -6.67 8.52 0.26
C SER A 49 -7.61 9.59 0.84
N ILE A 50 -7.16 10.28 1.88
CA ILE A 50 -7.95 11.34 2.53
C ILE A 50 -8.16 12.52 1.60
N ASN A 51 -7.11 13.00 0.95
CA ASN A 51 -7.18 14.19 0.11
C ASN A 51 -8.01 13.97 -1.15
N SER A 52 -7.94 12.78 -1.74
CA SER A 52 -8.72 12.46 -2.94
C SER A 52 -10.13 11.99 -2.62
N LYS A 53 -10.39 11.61 -1.38
CA LYS A 53 -11.63 10.96 -0.94
C LYS A 53 -11.89 9.65 -1.67
N LYS A 54 -10.82 8.96 -2.01
CA LYS A 54 -10.86 7.66 -2.70
C LYS A 54 -10.16 6.60 -1.87
N PRO A 55 -10.74 5.39 -1.74
CA PRO A 55 -10.11 4.35 -0.96
C PRO A 55 -8.84 3.82 -1.63
N ILE A 56 -7.80 3.66 -0.83
CA ILE A 56 -6.56 3.03 -1.26
C ILE A 56 -6.30 1.88 -0.30
N GLY A 57 -6.48 0.65 -0.79
CA GLY A 57 -6.21 -0.53 0.01
C GLY A 57 -4.70 -0.71 0.18
N ASN A 58 -4.27 -0.87 1.43
CA ASN A 58 -2.86 -1.05 1.73
C ASN A 58 -2.50 -2.53 1.76
N GLY A 59 -1.97 -3.03 0.64
CA GLY A 59 -1.44 -4.38 0.51
C GLY A 59 0.08 -4.43 0.57
N ILE A 60 0.71 -3.36 1.07
CA ILE A 60 2.16 -3.35 1.26
C ILE A 60 2.48 -4.07 2.56
N ILE A 61 3.26 -5.16 2.44
CA ILE A 61 3.65 -5.94 3.60
C ILE A 61 5.05 -5.55 4.06
N THR A 62 5.22 -5.53 5.38
CA THR A 62 6.51 -5.26 6.00
C THR A 62 6.92 -6.50 6.78
N THR A 63 8.06 -7.09 6.44
CA THR A 63 8.49 -8.36 7.02
C THR A 63 9.98 -8.34 7.33
N LEU A 64 10.40 -9.32 8.12
CA LEU A 64 11.79 -9.47 8.49
C LEU A 64 12.62 -10.18 7.42
N ASN A 65 11.99 -10.98 6.55
CA ASN A 65 12.67 -11.76 5.53
C ASN A 65 11.77 -12.13 4.37
N LYS A 66 12.34 -12.63 3.29
CA LYS A 66 11.62 -13.01 2.06
C LYS A 66 10.59 -14.13 2.29
N LYS A 67 10.88 -15.06 3.19
CA LYS A 67 9.97 -16.16 3.48
C LYS A 67 8.67 -15.65 4.07
N GLN A 68 8.74 -14.73 5.03
CA GLN A 68 7.56 -14.10 5.60
C GLN A 68 6.78 -13.32 4.56
N ALA A 69 7.49 -12.56 3.70
CA ALA A 69 6.87 -11.78 2.64
C ALA A 69 6.07 -12.69 1.70
N LYS A 70 6.65 -13.81 1.28
CA LYS A 70 6.00 -14.75 0.38
C LYS A 70 4.72 -15.34 0.99
N ILE A 71 4.76 -15.72 2.26
CA ILE A 71 3.61 -16.29 2.96
C ILE A 71 2.50 -15.24 3.12
N ARG A 72 2.83 -14.03 3.57
CA ARG A 72 1.85 -12.99 3.87
C ARG A 72 1.22 -12.40 2.61
N SER A 73 1.95 -12.40 1.48
CA SER A 73 1.42 -11.88 0.23
C SER A 73 0.23 -12.67 -0.32
N LEU A 74 0.07 -13.93 0.10
CA LEU A 74 -1.01 -14.80 -0.37
C LEU A 74 -2.40 -14.28 0.01
N THR A 75 -2.53 -13.57 1.13
CA THR A 75 -3.81 -13.08 1.61
C THR A 75 -3.93 -11.57 1.67
N LYS A 76 -2.81 -10.87 1.80
CA LYS A 76 -2.82 -9.42 2.03
C LYS A 76 -3.42 -8.63 0.85
N GLY A 77 -3.13 -9.03 -0.37
CA GLY A 77 -3.69 -8.38 -1.55
C GLY A 77 -5.21 -8.50 -1.60
N LYS A 78 -5.73 -9.69 -1.28
CA LYS A 78 -7.16 -9.93 -1.23
C LYS A 78 -7.83 -9.07 -0.15
N GLU A 79 -7.25 -9.00 1.04
CA GLU A 79 -7.76 -8.15 2.13
C GLU A 79 -7.80 -6.69 1.73
N ALA A 80 -6.73 -6.19 1.11
CA ALA A 80 -6.65 -4.81 0.66
C ALA A 80 -7.72 -4.50 -0.40
N ALA A 81 -7.92 -5.39 -1.35
CA ALA A 81 -8.95 -5.23 -2.38
C ALA A 81 -10.35 -5.23 -1.78
N GLN A 82 -10.61 -6.12 -0.82
CA GLN A 82 -11.90 -6.18 -0.13
C GLN A 82 -12.18 -4.90 0.65
N ALA A 83 -11.15 -4.31 1.26
CA ALA A 83 -11.29 -3.04 1.97
C ALA A 83 -11.71 -1.91 1.02
N VAL A 84 -11.10 -1.82 -0.15
CA VAL A 84 -11.45 -0.83 -1.17
C VAL A 84 -12.88 -1.00 -1.62
N LEU A 85 -13.28 -2.21 -1.97
CA LEU A 85 -14.65 -2.49 -2.42
C LEU A 85 -15.67 -2.16 -1.34
N SER A 86 -15.36 -2.46 -0.08
CA SER A 86 -16.24 -2.14 1.03
C SER A 86 -16.48 -0.64 1.16
N VAL A 87 -15.44 0.17 1.02
CA VAL A 87 -15.59 1.63 1.08
C VAL A 87 -16.41 2.14 -0.11
N LEU A 88 -16.14 1.64 -1.32
CA LEU A 88 -16.87 2.05 -2.52
C LEU A 88 -18.36 1.69 -2.46
N ASP A 89 -18.68 0.54 -1.87
CA ASP A 89 -20.06 0.04 -1.86
C ASP A 89 -20.90 0.61 -0.70
N ASN A 90 -20.28 1.01 0.41
CA ASN A 90 -21.02 1.35 1.64
C ASN A 90 -20.85 2.80 2.09
N PHE A 91 -19.94 3.52 1.54
CA PHE A 91 -19.67 4.90 1.96
C PHE A 91 -19.56 5.88 0.77
#